data_839be609faa78f3e42a0d936163f6239
#
_entry.id   839be609faa78f3e42a0d936163f6239
#
_cell.length_a   1.000
_cell.length_b   1.000
_cell.length_c   1.000
_cell.angle_alpha   90.00
_cell.angle_beta   90.00
_cell.angle_gamma   90.00
#
_symmetry.space_group_name_H-M   'P 1'
#
loop_
_entity.id
_entity.type
_entity.pdbx_description
1 polymer ?
#
loop_
_entity_poly.entity_id
_entity_poly.type
_entity_poly.pdbx_seq_one_letter_code
_entity_poly.pdbx_strand_id
1 'polypeptide(L)'
;VIDQLAQRHGIQPDLVMAAGLCHQTEARDWLLTLLEHTADNAEINLCVVEALGCWGAEVPEDVVIGCLQHPSQNQRLAGLQLLNFRAHCLDDAELLNLCQDALNDFRDPIVVAAIRVLQRRDGDAISARLAELCRTGSMAGADAALRALGCIATPTSQRHLLELSQSLVDEARREKACRELKQQFRH
;
A
#
# COMPACT_ATOMS: atom_id res chain seq x y z
N VAL A 1 8.82 22.05 22.15
CA VAL A 1 7.78 22.97 21.59
C VAL A 1 6.56 22.18 21.13
N ILE A 2 6.70 21.15 20.25
CA ILE A 2 5.57 20.37 19.71
C ILE A 2 4.76 19.72 20.84
N ASP A 3 5.41 19.03 21.79
CA ASP A 3 4.75 18.41 22.94
C ASP A 3 3.96 19.42 23.80
N GLN A 4 4.50 20.61 24.00
CA GLN A 4 3.81 21.66 24.75
C GLN A 4 2.56 22.17 24.03
N LEU A 5 2.61 22.25 22.69
CA LEU A 5 1.45 22.63 21.89
C LEU A 5 0.39 21.52 21.91
N ALA A 6 0.81 20.26 21.76
CA ALA A 6 -0.07 19.10 21.84
C ALA A 6 -0.75 18.98 23.22
N GLN A 7 -0.01 19.24 24.31
CA GLN A 7 -0.58 19.25 25.67
C GLN A 7 -1.61 20.37 25.90
N ARG A 8 -1.40 21.55 25.29
CA ARG A 8 -2.29 22.71 25.48
C ARG A 8 -3.53 22.68 24.60
N HIS A 9 -3.40 22.20 23.36
CA HIS A 9 -4.43 22.32 22.33
C HIS A 9 -4.97 20.97 21.85
N GLY A 10 -4.45 19.87 22.38
CA GLY A 10 -4.70 18.53 21.89
C GLY A 10 -3.93 18.25 20.59
N ILE A 11 -4.04 17.00 20.12
CA ILE A 11 -3.42 16.57 18.87
C ILE A 11 -4.35 17.02 17.74
N GLN A 12 -3.92 18.01 16.98
CA GLN A 12 -4.65 18.56 15.85
C GLN A 12 -3.96 18.18 14.53
N PRO A 13 -4.70 17.91 13.45
CA PRO A 13 -4.13 17.59 12.13
C PRO A 13 -3.08 18.59 11.65
N ASP A 14 -3.33 19.88 11.83
CA ASP A 14 -2.38 20.94 11.42
C ASP A 14 -1.05 20.88 12.19
N LEU A 15 -1.09 20.55 13.50
CA LEU A 15 0.12 20.37 14.30
C LEU A 15 0.92 19.16 13.84
N VAL A 16 0.22 18.06 13.50
CA VAL A 16 0.82 16.83 12.98
C VAL A 16 1.52 17.09 11.65
N MET A 17 0.85 17.77 10.73
CA MET A 17 1.42 18.12 9.42
C MET A 17 2.60 19.10 9.57
N ALA A 18 2.52 20.08 10.45
CA ALA A 18 3.63 20.99 10.74
C ALA A 18 4.85 20.23 11.26
N ALA A 19 4.66 19.20 12.08
CA ALA A 19 5.75 18.34 12.56
C ALA A 19 6.42 17.57 11.39
N GLY A 20 5.64 17.07 10.42
CA GLY A 20 6.18 16.42 9.22
C GLY A 20 7.03 17.35 8.35
N LEU A 21 6.63 18.62 8.25
CA LEU A 21 7.30 19.60 7.40
C LEU A 21 8.55 20.23 8.05
N CYS A 22 8.70 20.18 9.37
CA CYS A 22 9.79 20.88 10.05
C CYS A 22 11.16 20.18 9.93
N HIS A 23 11.23 18.94 9.46
CA HIS A 23 12.45 18.13 9.27
C HIS A 23 13.42 18.14 10.47
N GLN A 24 12.89 18.18 11.69
CA GLN A 24 13.66 18.05 12.93
C GLN A 24 13.49 16.64 13.49
N THR A 25 14.58 16.00 13.87
CA THR A 25 14.57 14.60 14.38
C THR A 25 13.58 14.43 15.53
N GLU A 26 13.49 15.39 16.43
CA GLU A 26 12.56 15.36 17.55
C GLU A 26 11.10 15.39 17.11
N ALA A 27 10.80 16.04 15.97
CA ALA A 27 9.46 16.04 15.40
C ALA A 27 9.13 14.68 14.76
N ARG A 28 10.09 14.05 14.10
CA ARG A 28 9.93 12.69 13.57
C ARG A 28 9.70 11.71 14.72
N ASP A 29 10.51 11.76 15.76
CA ASP A 29 10.39 10.84 16.90
C ASP A 29 9.05 11.02 17.63
N TRP A 30 8.56 12.26 17.71
CA TRP A 30 7.21 12.54 18.20
C TRP A 30 6.12 11.94 17.30
N LEU A 31 6.24 12.06 15.97
CA LEU A 31 5.31 11.45 15.02
C LEU A 31 5.31 9.91 15.13
N LEU A 32 6.48 9.29 15.28
CA LEU A 32 6.60 7.85 15.48
C LEU A 32 5.90 7.39 16.76
N THR A 33 6.11 8.10 17.87
CA THR A 33 5.40 7.83 19.13
C THR A 33 3.89 8.02 18.97
N LEU A 34 3.47 9.04 18.24
CA LEU A 34 2.06 9.31 17.98
C LEU A 34 1.41 8.20 17.14
N LEU A 35 2.13 7.65 16.16
CA LEU A 35 1.67 6.54 15.33
C LEU A 35 1.30 5.30 16.18
N GLU A 36 2.10 4.97 17.19
CA GLU A 36 1.85 3.86 18.10
C GLU A 36 0.56 4.06 18.93
N HIS A 37 0.23 5.30 19.26
CA HIS A 37 -0.90 5.63 20.15
C HIS A 37 -2.19 5.99 19.40
N THR A 38 -2.18 6.07 18.07
CA THR A 38 -3.33 6.49 17.26
C THR A 38 -4.01 5.35 16.50
N ALA A 39 -3.70 4.09 16.83
CA ALA A 39 -4.26 2.91 16.15
C ALA A 39 -5.80 2.90 16.06
N ASP A 40 -6.47 3.44 17.10
CA ASP A 40 -7.93 3.49 17.21
C ASP A 40 -8.55 4.77 16.63
N ASN A 41 -7.72 5.75 16.26
CA ASN A 41 -8.17 7.02 15.66
C ASN A 41 -7.71 7.11 14.21
N ALA A 42 -8.58 6.66 13.28
CA ALA A 42 -8.24 6.58 11.85
C ALA A 42 -7.87 7.93 11.24
N GLU A 43 -8.50 9.04 11.67
CA GLU A 43 -8.24 10.38 11.11
C GLU A 43 -6.84 10.88 11.49
N ILE A 44 -6.51 10.85 12.79
CA ILE A 44 -5.19 11.27 13.26
C ILE A 44 -4.10 10.32 12.76
N ASN A 45 -4.37 9.00 12.75
CA ASN A 45 -3.44 8.01 12.21
C ASN A 45 -3.09 8.31 10.74
N LEU A 46 -4.08 8.64 9.91
CA LEU A 46 -3.85 9.03 8.52
C LEU A 46 -2.97 10.29 8.43
N CYS A 47 -3.27 11.33 9.19
CA CYS A 47 -2.47 12.56 9.23
C CYS A 47 -1.01 12.29 9.66
N VAL A 48 -0.80 11.40 10.65
CA VAL A 48 0.54 11.01 11.11
C VAL A 48 1.31 10.30 9.99
N VAL A 49 0.66 9.38 9.27
CA VAL A 49 1.29 8.67 8.14
C VAL A 49 1.63 9.63 7.00
N GLU A 50 0.75 10.56 6.68
CA GLU A 50 1.02 11.59 5.68
C GLU A 50 2.19 12.51 6.10
N ALA A 51 2.24 12.91 7.37
CA ALA A 51 3.34 13.69 7.93
C ALA A 51 4.68 12.92 7.90
N LEU A 52 4.67 11.63 8.25
CA LEU A 52 5.84 10.74 8.14
C LEU A 52 6.24 10.52 6.66
N GLY A 53 5.30 10.60 5.73
CA GLY A 53 5.58 10.57 4.30
C GLY A 53 6.52 11.67 3.82
N CYS A 54 6.59 12.83 4.53
CA CYS A 54 7.55 13.88 4.26
C CYS A 54 9.01 13.45 4.50
N TRP A 55 9.21 12.42 5.33
CA TRP A 55 10.51 11.80 5.63
C TRP A 55 10.86 10.65 4.65
N GLY A 56 9.88 10.15 3.92
CA GLY A 56 10.06 9.10 2.91
C GLY A 56 10.76 7.86 3.43
N ALA A 57 11.89 7.50 2.82
CA ALA A 57 12.70 6.33 3.20
C ALA A 57 13.43 6.48 4.54
N GLU A 58 13.47 7.67 5.16
CA GLU A 58 14.08 7.88 6.46
C GLU A 58 13.22 7.37 7.64
N VAL A 59 11.97 6.99 7.39
CA VAL A 59 11.16 6.28 8.38
C VAL A 59 11.83 4.92 8.66
N PRO A 60 12.10 4.56 9.94
CA PRO A 60 12.77 3.31 10.28
C PRO A 60 12.02 2.08 9.74
N GLU A 61 12.76 1.09 9.26
CA GLU A 61 12.17 -0.11 8.65
C GLU A 61 11.40 -0.97 9.66
N ASP A 62 11.91 -1.08 10.88
CA ASP A 62 11.26 -1.78 11.98
C ASP A 62 9.88 -1.20 12.33
N VAL A 63 9.71 0.12 12.22
CA VAL A 63 8.42 0.79 12.38
C VAL A 63 7.45 0.36 11.26
N VAL A 64 7.92 0.33 10.01
CA VAL A 64 7.10 -0.13 8.87
C VAL A 64 6.68 -1.59 9.07
N ILE A 65 7.62 -2.46 9.43
CA ILE A 65 7.35 -3.89 9.68
C ILE A 65 6.37 -4.05 10.87
N GLY A 66 6.57 -3.32 11.96
CA GLY A 66 5.68 -3.32 13.12
C GLY A 66 4.25 -2.94 12.75
N CYS A 67 4.08 -1.91 11.91
CA CYS A 67 2.77 -1.51 11.40
C CYS A 67 2.15 -2.60 10.49
N LEU A 68 2.92 -3.20 9.59
CA LEU A 68 2.43 -4.25 8.68
C LEU A 68 1.92 -5.49 9.45
N GLN A 69 2.54 -5.81 10.56
CA GLN A 69 2.19 -6.97 11.40
C GLN A 69 1.15 -6.65 12.49
N HIS A 70 0.77 -5.39 12.65
CA HIS A 70 -0.13 -4.96 13.70
C HIS A 70 -1.56 -5.53 13.51
N PRO A 71 -2.29 -5.92 14.59
CA PRO A 71 -3.65 -6.45 14.50
C PRO A 71 -4.68 -5.42 14.00
N SER A 72 -4.48 -4.11 14.29
CA SER A 72 -5.36 -3.04 13.83
C SER A 72 -5.27 -2.83 12.32
N GLN A 73 -6.43 -2.72 11.66
CA GLN A 73 -6.50 -2.42 10.23
C GLN A 73 -5.85 -1.07 9.90
N ASN A 74 -6.07 -0.04 10.71
CA ASN A 74 -5.52 1.29 10.46
C ASN A 74 -3.99 1.27 10.48
N GLN A 75 -3.38 0.56 11.43
CA GLN A 75 -1.92 0.43 11.50
C GLN A 75 -1.37 -0.36 10.31
N ARG A 76 -2.03 -1.43 9.87
CA ARG A 76 -1.59 -2.17 8.68
C ARG A 76 -1.68 -1.33 7.40
N LEU A 77 -2.74 -0.53 7.26
CA LEU A 77 -2.86 0.43 6.16
C LEU A 77 -1.77 1.51 6.23
N ALA A 78 -1.46 2.01 7.43
CA ALA A 78 -0.35 2.92 7.68
C ALA A 78 0.99 2.30 7.24
N GLY A 79 1.26 1.06 7.65
CA GLY A 79 2.45 0.31 7.24
C GLY A 79 2.58 0.19 5.72
N LEU A 80 1.49 -0.11 5.01
CA LEU A 80 1.49 -0.18 3.54
C LEU A 80 1.73 1.18 2.88
N GLN A 81 1.20 2.26 3.45
CA GLN A 81 1.49 3.61 2.96
C GLN A 81 2.97 3.99 3.18
N LEU A 82 3.52 3.73 4.37
CA LEU A 82 4.93 3.97 4.68
C LEU A 82 5.84 3.10 3.80
N LEU A 83 5.48 1.82 3.58
CA LEU A 83 6.19 0.94 2.66
C LEU A 83 6.22 1.50 1.24
N ASN A 84 5.14 2.12 0.79
CA ASN A 84 5.07 2.74 -0.53
C ASN A 84 6.09 3.87 -0.72
N PHE A 85 6.41 4.64 0.33
CA PHE A 85 7.47 5.65 0.28
C PHE A 85 8.87 5.04 0.19
N ARG A 86 9.07 3.82 0.71
CA ARG A 86 10.34 3.09 0.69
C ARG A 86 10.48 2.13 -0.51
N ALA A 87 9.43 1.86 -1.22
CA ALA A 87 9.40 0.82 -2.26
C ALA A 87 10.53 0.95 -3.27
N HIS A 88 10.96 2.16 -3.60
CA HIS A 88 12.06 2.41 -4.53
C HIS A 88 13.45 1.97 -4.03
N CYS A 89 13.61 1.74 -2.72
CA CYS A 89 14.87 1.26 -2.11
C CYS A 89 14.93 -0.27 -2.03
N LEU A 90 13.85 -0.98 -2.33
CA LEU A 90 13.70 -2.43 -2.18
C LEU A 90 13.75 -3.11 -3.55
N ASP A 91 14.25 -4.34 -3.61
CA ASP A 91 14.06 -5.17 -4.78
C ASP A 91 12.64 -5.80 -4.81
N ASP A 92 12.28 -6.47 -5.91
CA ASP A 92 10.95 -7.03 -6.10
C ASP A 92 10.66 -8.19 -5.15
N ALA A 93 11.66 -8.97 -4.78
CA ALA A 93 11.52 -10.11 -3.87
C ALA A 93 11.30 -9.62 -2.43
N GLU A 94 12.06 -8.63 -2.00
CA GLU A 94 11.91 -7.98 -0.69
C GLU A 94 10.52 -7.33 -0.57
N LEU A 95 10.10 -6.59 -1.60
CA LEU A 95 8.80 -5.92 -1.61
C LEU A 95 7.64 -6.92 -1.58
N LEU A 96 7.72 -8.02 -2.35
CA LEU A 96 6.73 -9.09 -2.33
C LEU A 96 6.66 -9.76 -0.96
N ASN A 97 7.81 -10.03 -0.34
CA ASN A 97 7.88 -10.64 0.99
C ASN A 97 7.19 -9.75 2.05
N LEU A 98 7.46 -8.45 2.05
CA LEU A 98 6.83 -7.50 2.97
C LEU A 98 5.32 -7.36 2.74
N CYS A 99 4.86 -7.51 1.51
CA CYS A 99 3.42 -7.47 1.17
C CYS A 99 2.70 -8.79 1.37
N GLN A 100 3.39 -9.91 1.59
CA GLN A 100 2.80 -11.26 1.54
C GLN A 100 1.63 -11.44 2.51
N ASP A 101 1.78 -11.05 3.77
CA ASP A 101 0.74 -11.18 4.78
C ASP A 101 -0.46 -10.27 4.47
N ALA A 102 -0.19 -9.08 3.92
CA ALA A 102 -1.23 -8.14 3.52
C ALA A 102 -2.02 -8.64 2.30
N LEU A 103 -1.36 -9.30 1.34
CA LEU A 103 -2.03 -9.90 0.17
C LEU A 103 -2.90 -11.11 0.52
N ASN A 104 -2.67 -11.74 1.67
CA ASN A 104 -3.44 -12.88 2.19
C ASN A 104 -4.40 -12.47 3.32
N ASP A 105 -4.53 -11.17 3.62
CA ASP A 105 -5.45 -10.68 4.65
C ASP A 105 -6.92 -10.93 4.25
N PHE A 106 -7.76 -11.22 5.24
CA PHE A 106 -9.20 -11.38 5.04
C PHE A 106 -9.95 -10.05 4.81
N ARG A 107 -9.29 -8.92 5.08
CA ARG A 107 -9.84 -7.56 4.96
C ARG A 107 -9.47 -6.96 3.60
N ASP A 108 -10.45 -6.81 2.74
CA ASP A 108 -10.26 -6.25 1.40
C ASP A 108 -9.48 -4.93 1.33
N PRO A 109 -9.68 -3.94 2.23
CA PRO A 109 -8.90 -2.70 2.18
C PRO A 109 -7.39 -2.92 2.29
N ILE A 110 -6.95 -3.90 3.09
CA ILE A 110 -5.52 -4.24 3.26
C ILE A 110 -4.98 -4.88 1.98
N VAL A 111 -5.71 -5.87 1.43
CA VAL A 111 -5.33 -6.53 0.17
C VAL A 111 -5.20 -5.51 -0.97
N VAL A 112 -6.19 -4.64 -1.11
CA VAL A 112 -6.19 -3.59 -2.15
C VAL A 112 -5.03 -2.60 -1.96
N ALA A 113 -4.72 -2.23 -0.71
CA ALA A 113 -3.59 -1.35 -0.42
C ALA A 113 -2.24 -2.01 -0.77
N ALA A 114 -2.06 -3.30 -0.44
CA ALA A 114 -0.86 -4.06 -0.81
C ALA A 114 -0.69 -4.17 -2.34
N ILE A 115 -1.77 -4.44 -3.07
CA ILE A 115 -1.76 -4.45 -4.54
C ILE A 115 -1.32 -3.08 -5.10
N ARG A 116 -1.76 -1.97 -4.50
CA ARG A 116 -1.36 -0.61 -4.92
C ARG A 116 0.13 -0.34 -4.73
N VAL A 117 0.75 -0.92 -3.71
CA VAL A 117 2.21 -0.86 -3.53
C VAL A 117 2.91 -1.58 -4.68
N LEU A 118 2.46 -2.78 -5.02
CA LEU A 118 3.05 -3.64 -6.04
C LEU A 118 2.84 -3.13 -7.48
N GLN A 119 1.71 -2.49 -7.78
CA GLN A 119 1.38 -2.02 -9.15
C GLN A 119 2.37 -1.00 -9.74
N ARG A 120 3.27 -0.48 -8.92
CA ARG A 120 4.33 0.47 -9.35
C ARG A 120 5.61 -0.22 -9.81
N ARG A 121 5.61 -1.55 -9.82
CA ARG A 121 6.76 -2.39 -10.15
C ARG A 121 6.42 -3.24 -11.37
N ASP A 122 7.40 -3.45 -12.23
CA ASP A 122 7.25 -4.17 -13.50
C ASP A 122 7.81 -5.60 -13.50
N GLY A 123 8.21 -6.10 -12.32
CA GLY A 123 8.79 -7.42 -12.17
C GLY A 123 7.85 -8.57 -12.52
N ASP A 124 8.41 -9.60 -13.15
CA ASP A 124 7.66 -10.80 -13.56
C ASP A 124 7.04 -11.55 -12.38
N ALA A 125 7.74 -11.62 -11.25
CA ALA A 125 7.25 -12.26 -10.03
C ALA A 125 6.03 -11.52 -9.44
N ILE A 126 6.03 -10.19 -9.50
CA ILE A 126 4.91 -9.35 -9.09
C ILE A 126 3.72 -9.59 -10.00
N SER A 127 3.91 -9.58 -11.33
CA SER A 127 2.87 -9.85 -12.30
C SER A 127 2.25 -11.26 -12.12
N ALA A 128 3.08 -12.27 -11.84
CA ALA A 128 2.62 -13.62 -11.54
C ALA A 128 1.76 -13.69 -10.26
N ARG A 129 2.20 -13.02 -9.18
CA ARG A 129 1.44 -12.95 -7.92
C ARG A 129 0.10 -12.24 -8.09
N LEU A 130 0.07 -11.15 -8.84
CA LEU A 130 -1.17 -10.44 -9.16
C LEU A 130 -2.12 -11.30 -10.00
N ALA A 131 -1.59 -12.07 -10.98
CA ALA A 131 -2.39 -13.00 -11.77
C ALA A 131 -3.00 -14.14 -10.92
N GLU A 132 -2.29 -14.60 -9.90
CA GLU A 132 -2.83 -15.56 -8.92
C GLU A 132 -3.99 -14.94 -8.12
N LEU A 133 -3.84 -13.71 -7.63
CA LEU A 133 -4.91 -13.00 -6.91
C LEU A 133 -6.15 -12.76 -7.79
N CYS A 134 -6.01 -12.59 -9.11
CA CYS A 134 -7.14 -12.52 -10.03
C CYS A 134 -7.97 -13.82 -10.03
N ARG A 135 -7.35 -14.98 -9.77
CA ARG A 135 -8.00 -16.29 -9.73
C ARG A 135 -8.58 -16.63 -8.36
N THR A 136 -7.84 -16.33 -7.30
CA THR A 136 -8.10 -16.83 -5.93
C THR A 136 -8.62 -15.77 -4.97
N GLY A 137 -8.44 -14.50 -5.30
CA GLY A 137 -8.77 -13.39 -4.41
C GLY A 137 -10.27 -13.12 -4.29
N SER A 138 -10.64 -12.34 -3.27
CA SER A 138 -11.96 -11.76 -3.12
C SER A 138 -12.37 -10.97 -4.37
N MET A 139 -13.62 -10.55 -4.46
CA MET A 139 -14.07 -9.70 -5.58
C MET A 139 -13.26 -8.40 -5.67
N ALA A 140 -13.06 -7.72 -4.53
CA ALA A 140 -12.32 -6.45 -4.48
C ALA A 140 -10.82 -6.65 -4.77
N GLY A 141 -10.20 -7.70 -4.21
CA GLY A 141 -8.80 -8.04 -4.44
C GLY A 141 -8.53 -8.41 -5.90
N ALA A 142 -9.35 -9.28 -6.49
CA ALA A 142 -9.22 -9.67 -7.89
C ALA A 142 -9.43 -8.48 -8.84
N ASP A 143 -10.38 -7.62 -8.53
CA ASP A 143 -10.66 -6.40 -9.30
C ASP A 143 -9.47 -5.41 -9.26
N ALA A 144 -8.86 -5.23 -8.09
CA ALA A 144 -7.67 -4.42 -7.93
C ALA A 144 -6.44 -5.03 -8.65
N ALA A 145 -6.27 -6.36 -8.56
CA ALA A 145 -5.17 -7.07 -9.23
C ALA A 145 -5.26 -7.00 -10.76
N LEU A 146 -6.45 -7.13 -11.34
CA LEU A 146 -6.66 -6.95 -12.78
C LEU A 146 -6.26 -5.54 -13.23
N ARG A 147 -6.69 -4.50 -12.49
CA ARG A 147 -6.28 -3.11 -12.77
C ARG A 147 -4.78 -2.91 -12.64
N ALA A 148 -4.16 -3.51 -11.62
CA ALA A 148 -2.73 -3.42 -11.41
C ALA A 148 -1.94 -4.03 -12.57
N LEU A 149 -2.33 -5.22 -13.06
CA LEU A 149 -1.74 -5.82 -14.27
C LEU A 149 -1.91 -4.92 -15.50
N GLY A 150 -3.07 -4.25 -15.61
CA GLY A 150 -3.31 -3.26 -16.66
C GLY A 150 -2.37 -2.07 -16.57
N CYS A 151 -2.08 -1.56 -15.37
CA CYS A 151 -1.17 -0.44 -15.13
C CYS A 151 0.31 -0.80 -15.38
N ILE A 152 0.74 -2.02 -15.02
CA ILE A 152 2.12 -2.50 -15.21
C ILE A 152 2.50 -2.53 -16.69
N ALA A 153 1.62 -2.98 -17.55
CA ALA A 153 1.71 -2.93 -19.02
C ALA A 153 2.99 -3.53 -19.64
N THR A 154 3.64 -4.49 -18.96
CA THR A 154 4.78 -5.24 -19.51
C THR A 154 4.30 -6.41 -20.38
N PRO A 155 5.16 -6.99 -21.25
CA PRO A 155 4.81 -8.20 -22.01
C PRO A 155 4.34 -9.35 -21.12
N THR A 156 4.91 -9.51 -19.91
CA THR A 156 4.51 -10.54 -18.94
C THR A 156 3.12 -10.25 -18.38
N SER A 157 2.83 -9.02 -17.97
CA SER A 157 1.49 -8.64 -17.47
C SER A 157 0.42 -8.77 -18.56
N GLN A 158 0.76 -8.42 -19.81
CA GLN A 158 -0.13 -8.59 -20.98
C GLN A 158 -0.47 -10.05 -21.23
N ARG A 159 0.53 -10.95 -21.17
CA ARG A 159 0.33 -12.39 -21.29
C ARG A 159 -0.60 -12.91 -20.21
N HIS A 160 -0.40 -12.52 -18.95
CA HIS A 160 -1.29 -12.88 -17.85
C HIS A 160 -2.71 -12.38 -18.07
N LEU A 161 -2.90 -11.13 -18.50
CA LEU A 161 -4.24 -10.60 -18.82
C LEU A 161 -4.92 -11.37 -19.95
N LEU A 162 -4.17 -11.75 -21.00
CA LEU A 162 -4.69 -12.57 -22.10
C LEU A 162 -5.14 -13.97 -21.58
N GLU A 163 -4.29 -14.64 -20.82
CA GLU A 163 -4.62 -15.95 -20.21
C GLU A 163 -5.85 -15.84 -19.30
N LEU A 164 -5.91 -14.82 -18.44
CA LEU A 164 -7.04 -14.59 -17.55
C LEU A 164 -8.34 -14.31 -18.30
N SER A 165 -8.28 -13.57 -19.41
CA SER A 165 -9.45 -13.28 -20.25
C SER A 165 -10.05 -14.53 -20.91
N GLN A 166 -9.29 -15.63 -20.99
CA GLN A 166 -9.70 -16.89 -21.58
C GLN A 166 -10.04 -17.97 -20.54
N SER A 167 -9.38 -17.95 -19.37
CA SER A 167 -9.40 -19.05 -18.41
C SER A 167 -10.23 -18.80 -17.14
N LEU A 168 -10.53 -17.54 -16.78
CA LEU A 168 -11.33 -17.27 -15.59
C LEU A 168 -12.74 -17.82 -15.73
N VAL A 169 -13.26 -18.46 -14.67
CA VAL A 169 -14.62 -18.99 -14.61
C VAL A 169 -15.65 -17.84 -14.54
N ASP A 170 -15.34 -16.81 -13.78
CA ASP A 170 -16.19 -15.63 -13.61
C ASP A 170 -16.15 -14.76 -14.88
N GLU A 171 -17.32 -14.59 -15.52
CA GLU A 171 -17.47 -13.85 -16.77
C GLU A 171 -17.14 -12.36 -16.61
N ALA A 172 -17.56 -11.74 -15.50
CA ALA A 172 -17.29 -10.32 -15.25
C ALA A 172 -15.79 -10.06 -15.10
N ARG A 173 -15.05 -10.97 -14.42
CA ARG A 173 -13.60 -10.91 -14.33
C ARG A 173 -12.91 -11.12 -15.68
N ARG A 174 -13.42 -12.05 -16.53
CA ARG A 174 -12.91 -12.25 -17.90
C ARG A 174 -13.06 -11.00 -18.75
N GLU A 175 -14.25 -10.40 -18.74
CA GLU A 175 -14.50 -9.17 -19.48
C GLU A 175 -13.61 -8.03 -19.00
N LYS A 176 -13.38 -7.93 -17.69
CA LYS A 176 -12.49 -6.94 -17.13
C LYS A 176 -11.05 -7.19 -17.56
N ALA A 177 -10.53 -8.42 -17.50
CA ALA A 177 -9.20 -8.76 -17.99
C ALA A 177 -9.03 -8.36 -19.48
N CYS A 178 -10.03 -8.64 -20.30
CA CYS A 178 -10.04 -8.25 -21.71
C CYS A 178 -10.04 -6.71 -21.89
N ARG A 179 -10.76 -6.00 -21.04
CA ARG A 179 -10.82 -4.52 -21.04
C ARG A 179 -9.48 -3.89 -20.67
N GLU A 180 -8.87 -4.36 -19.57
CA GLU A 180 -7.55 -3.88 -19.12
C GLU A 180 -6.48 -4.14 -20.18
N LEU A 181 -6.49 -5.32 -20.81
CA LEU A 181 -5.59 -5.63 -21.93
C LEU A 181 -5.81 -4.70 -23.12
N LYS A 182 -7.05 -4.46 -23.54
CA LYS A 182 -7.37 -3.58 -24.69
C LYS A 182 -6.98 -2.12 -24.44
N GLN A 183 -7.03 -1.65 -23.19
CA GLN A 183 -6.66 -0.27 -22.85
C GLN A 183 -5.18 0.02 -23.12
N GLN A 184 -4.30 -0.99 -22.97
CA GLN A 184 -2.87 -0.87 -23.21
C GLN A 184 -2.50 -0.63 -24.69
N PHE A 185 -3.40 -0.94 -25.62
CA PHE A 185 -3.18 -0.79 -27.06
C PHE A 185 -3.97 0.37 -27.68
N ARG A 186 -4.58 1.23 -26.87
CA ARG A 186 -5.31 2.40 -27.31
C ARG A 186 -4.42 3.66 -27.33
N HIS A 187 -3.35 3.61 -28.13
CA HIS A 187 -2.53 4.81 -28.39
C HIS A 187 -2.45 5.06 -29.89
#